data_d5ce0dd7f92cd848c6172bcab550d9a9
#
_entry.id   d5ce0dd7f92cd848c6172bcab550d9a9
#
_cell.length_a   1.000
_cell.length_b   1.000
_cell.length_c   1.000
_cell.angle_alpha   90.00
_cell.angle_beta   90.00
_cell.angle_gamma   90.00
#
_symmetry.space_group_name_H-M   'P 1'
#
loop_
_entity.id
_entity.type
_entity.pdbx_description
1 polymer ?
#
loop_
_entity_poly.entity_id
_entity_poly.type
_entity_poly.pdbx_seq_one_letter_code
_entity_poly.pdbx_strand_id
1 'polypeptide(L)'
;MTKYFEQMGILKGREIPLKCDNPPISGRADFLLAHEEHEEIVLELKSINDKGFKNLYSKPKPEHAIQLQIYLQLLDKAYGIVLYENKNDQKLKAFKVPRSAKEWNTLVNRCAKIQEAVAIPDSCTGPSWCACRNYKEGEDGREVDTNESIGESE
;
A
#
# COMPACT_ATOMS: atom_id res chain seq x y z
N MET A 1 4.94 -19.64 2.01
CA MET A 1 4.78 -19.15 0.62
C MET A 1 6.11 -19.16 -0.14
N THR A 2 7.19 -18.50 0.33
CA THR A 2 8.50 -18.43 -0.37
C THR A 2 9.04 -19.79 -0.78
N LYS A 3 9.20 -20.73 0.15
CA LYS A 3 9.69 -22.10 -0.15
C LYS A 3 8.88 -22.81 -1.26
N TYR A 4 7.58 -22.54 -1.33
CA TYR A 4 6.71 -23.11 -2.35
C TYR A 4 7.05 -22.58 -3.74
N PHE A 5 7.26 -21.28 -3.90
CA PHE A 5 7.65 -20.67 -5.18
C PHE A 5 9.07 -21.06 -5.62
N GLU A 6 9.97 -21.24 -4.65
CA GLU A 6 11.33 -21.76 -4.91
C GLU A 6 11.27 -23.20 -5.42
N GLN A 7 10.49 -24.07 -4.77
CA GLN A 7 10.32 -25.47 -5.21
C GLN A 7 9.69 -25.61 -6.59
N MET A 8 8.77 -24.70 -6.95
CA MET A 8 8.20 -24.64 -8.28
C MET A 8 9.13 -24.03 -9.34
N GLY A 9 10.26 -23.46 -8.94
CA GLY A 9 11.22 -22.81 -9.85
C GLY A 9 10.71 -21.50 -10.48
N ILE A 10 9.64 -20.91 -9.95
CA ILE A 10 9.03 -19.69 -10.50
C ILE A 10 9.44 -18.41 -9.76
N LEU A 11 10.12 -18.50 -8.62
CA LEU A 11 10.57 -17.33 -7.88
C LEU A 11 11.71 -16.61 -8.60
N LYS A 12 11.49 -15.36 -9.01
CA LYS A 12 12.49 -14.48 -9.63
C LYS A 12 13.08 -13.47 -8.67
N GLY A 13 12.27 -13.01 -7.70
CA GLY A 13 12.71 -12.08 -6.67
C GLY A 13 11.74 -12.02 -5.51
N ARG A 14 12.25 -11.54 -4.37
CA ARG A 14 11.50 -11.38 -3.14
C ARG A 14 11.93 -10.09 -2.45
N GLU A 15 10.98 -9.40 -1.79
CA GLU A 15 11.26 -8.17 -1.05
C GLU A 15 12.00 -7.14 -1.93
N ILE A 16 11.51 -6.92 -3.17
CA ILE A 16 12.18 -6.10 -4.19
C ILE A 16 12.03 -4.63 -3.81
N PRO A 17 13.12 -3.90 -3.47
CA PRO A 17 13.04 -2.50 -3.12
C PRO A 17 12.70 -1.66 -4.36
N LEU A 18 11.83 -0.67 -4.17
CA LEU A 18 11.35 0.22 -5.22
C LEU A 18 11.47 1.66 -4.75
N LYS A 19 11.91 2.53 -5.64
CA LYS A 19 12.00 3.96 -5.39
C LYS A 19 11.69 4.76 -6.65
N CYS A 20 10.95 5.84 -6.47
CA CYS A 20 10.73 6.87 -7.47
C CYS A 20 10.95 8.23 -6.79
N ASP A 21 11.69 9.13 -7.42
CA ASP A 21 11.97 10.44 -6.85
C ASP A 21 10.90 11.47 -7.21
N ASN A 22 10.18 11.25 -8.32
CA ASN A 22 9.07 12.12 -8.74
C ASN A 22 7.91 11.29 -9.31
N PRO A 23 6.81 11.14 -8.56
CA PRO A 23 6.61 11.57 -7.18
C PRO A 23 7.50 10.79 -6.20
N PRO A 24 7.79 11.32 -4.99
CA PRO A 24 8.65 10.66 -4.01
C PRO A 24 7.92 9.45 -3.39
N ILE A 25 8.12 8.30 -3.99
CA ILE A 25 7.53 7.03 -3.57
C ILE A 25 8.65 6.05 -3.27
N SER A 26 8.55 5.36 -2.15
CA SER A 26 9.38 4.20 -1.83
C SER A 26 8.51 3.05 -1.35
N GLY A 27 8.93 1.82 -1.63
CA GLY A 27 8.21 0.63 -1.25
C GLY A 27 9.03 -0.62 -1.48
N ARG A 28 8.38 -1.76 -1.28
CA ARG A 28 8.98 -3.07 -1.48
C ARG A 28 7.90 -4.05 -1.94
N ALA A 29 8.09 -4.61 -3.13
CA ALA A 29 7.18 -5.63 -3.65
C ALA A 29 7.51 -6.99 -3.02
N ASP A 30 6.49 -7.75 -2.61
CA ASP A 30 6.68 -9.01 -1.90
C ASP A 30 7.37 -10.05 -2.78
N PHE A 31 6.86 -10.29 -3.99
CA PHE A 31 7.40 -11.31 -4.91
C PHE A 31 7.35 -10.87 -6.37
N LEU A 32 8.37 -11.30 -7.10
CA LEU A 32 8.41 -11.33 -8.55
C LEU A 32 8.45 -12.80 -8.99
N LEU A 33 7.49 -13.22 -9.80
CA LEU A 33 7.33 -14.61 -10.21
C LEU A 33 7.42 -14.73 -11.73
N ALA A 34 8.03 -15.81 -12.22
CA ALA A 34 7.99 -16.16 -13.64
C ALA A 34 6.56 -16.47 -14.08
N HIS A 35 6.21 -16.07 -15.31
CA HIS A 35 4.95 -16.36 -15.94
C HIS A 35 5.15 -16.64 -17.44
N GLU A 36 4.51 -17.67 -17.96
CA GLU A 36 4.74 -18.15 -19.33
C GLU A 36 4.44 -17.09 -20.39
N GLU A 37 3.37 -16.30 -20.23
CA GLU A 37 2.93 -15.32 -21.23
C GLU A 37 3.54 -13.92 -21.04
N HIS A 38 3.99 -13.58 -19.82
CA HIS A 38 4.36 -12.20 -19.44
C HIS A 38 5.76 -12.11 -18.86
N GLU A 39 6.60 -13.14 -19.05
CA GLU A 39 7.92 -13.29 -18.47
C GLU A 39 7.90 -13.23 -16.93
N GLU A 40 7.38 -12.15 -16.35
CA GLU A 40 7.32 -11.94 -14.91
C GLU A 40 6.05 -11.18 -14.48
N ILE A 41 5.52 -11.56 -13.33
CA ILE A 41 4.40 -10.90 -12.67
C ILE A 41 4.75 -10.51 -11.24
N VAL A 42 4.14 -9.43 -10.74
CA VAL A 42 4.25 -9.04 -9.34
C VAL A 42 3.16 -9.73 -8.54
N LEU A 43 3.51 -10.32 -7.40
CA LEU A 43 2.55 -10.87 -6.45
C LEU A 43 2.69 -10.14 -5.12
N GLU A 44 1.59 -9.57 -4.66
CA GLU A 44 1.44 -8.90 -3.37
C GLU A 44 0.60 -9.77 -2.44
N LEU A 45 1.17 -10.15 -1.29
CA LEU A 45 0.52 -11.02 -0.31
C LEU A 45 -0.12 -10.21 0.81
N LYS A 46 -1.37 -10.47 1.10
CA LYS A 46 -2.13 -9.82 2.18
C LYS A 46 -2.78 -10.84 3.09
N SER A 47 -2.47 -10.79 4.37
CA SER A 47 -3.13 -11.60 5.40
C SER A 47 -4.24 -10.79 6.06
N ILE A 48 -5.48 -11.28 6.02
CA ILE A 48 -6.66 -10.59 6.56
C ILE A 48 -7.51 -11.53 7.43
N ASN A 49 -8.34 -10.95 8.31
CA ASN A 49 -9.26 -11.71 9.13
C ASN A 49 -10.44 -12.28 8.31
N ASP A 50 -11.16 -13.22 8.88
CA ASP A 50 -12.29 -13.90 8.23
C ASP A 50 -13.39 -12.95 7.73
N LYS A 51 -13.74 -11.91 8.52
CA LYS A 51 -14.73 -10.90 8.11
C LYS A 51 -14.28 -10.13 6.87
N GLY A 52 -13.01 -9.68 6.87
CA GLY A 52 -12.44 -9.00 5.70
C GLY A 52 -12.33 -9.92 4.49
N PHE A 53 -11.97 -11.20 4.69
CA PHE A 53 -11.85 -12.18 3.62
C PHE A 53 -13.21 -12.52 2.96
N LYS A 54 -14.26 -12.66 3.76
CA LYS A 54 -15.62 -12.89 3.27
C LYS A 54 -16.15 -11.73 2.45
N ASN A 55 -15.75 -10.50 2.76
CA ASN A 55 -16.14 -9.29 2.03
C ASN A 55 -15.38 -9.06 0.71
N LEU A 56 -14.42 -9.91 0.36
CA LEU A 56 -13.74 -9.89 -0.94
C LEU A 56 -14.53 -10.71 -1.95
N TYR A 57 -15.20 -10.05 -2.89
CA TYR A 57 -16.01 -10.73 -3.92
C TYR A 57 -15.28 -10.82 -5.27
N SER A 58 -15.25 -9.75 -6.04
CA SER A 58 -14.78 -9.75 -7.43
C SER A 58 -13.49 -8.94 -7.66
N LYS A 59 -13.03 -8.19 -6.68
CA LYS A 59 -11.84 -7.32 -6.79
C LYS A 59 -11.14 -7.17 -5.44
N PRO A 60 -9.86 -6.84 -5.44
CA PRO A 60 -9.11 -6.57 -4.21
C PRO A 60 -9.60 -5.28 -3.55
N LYS A 61 -9.18 -5.05 -2.31
CA LYS A 61 -9.40 -3.76 -1.66
C LYS A 61 -8.71 -2.64 -2.46
N PRO A 62 -9.33 -1.45 -2.56
CA PRO A 62 -8.78 -0.34 -3.35
C PRO A 62 -7.35 0.04 -2.96
N GLU A 63 -7.05 0.10 -1.67
CA GLU A 63 -5.72 0.43 -1.16
C GLU A 63 -4.65 -0.57 -1.60
N HIS A 64 -4.96 -1.87 -1.65
CA HIS A 64 -4.03 -2.90 -2.10
C HIS A 64 -3.89 -2.91 -3.63
N ALA A 65 -4.96 -2.58 -4.36
CA ALA A 65 -4.88 -2.41 -5.81
C ALA A 65 -3.98 -1.21 -6.18
N ILE A 66 -4.11 -0.08 -5.49
CA ILE A 66 -3.26 1.10 -5.69
C ILE A 66 -1.80 0.78 -5.38
N GLN A 67 -1.53 0.09 -4.28
CA GLN A 67 -0.18 -0.35 -3.93
C GLN A 67 0.44 -1.20 -5.05
N LEU A 68 -0.32 -2.17 -5.56
CA LEU A 68 0.15 -3.02 -6.66
C LEU A 68 0.33 -2.23 -7.96
N GLN A 69 -0.53 -1.23 -8.27
CA GLN A 69 -0.33 -0.34 -9.44
C GLN A 69 1.01 0.40 -9.38
N ILE A 70 1.42 0.89 -8.21
CA ILE A 70 2.73 1.52 -8.03
C ILE A 70 3.84 0.54 -8.41
N TYR A 71 3.79 -0.69 -7.91
CA TYR A 71 4.80 -1.70 -8.19
C TYR A 71 4.83 -2.10 -9.66
N LEU A 72 3.68 -2.26 -10.29
CA LEU A 72 3.57 -2.57 -11.72
C LEU A 72 4.19 -1.47 -12.60
N GLN A 73 3.97 -0.21 -12.21
CA GLN A 73 4.53 0.92 -12.94
C GLN A 73 6.05 1.01 -12.78
N LEU A 74 6.56 0.86 -11.55
CA LEU A 74 7.99 1.01 -11.26
C LEU A 74 8.82 -0.19 -11.76
N LEU A 75 8.23 -1.39 -11.83
CA LEU A 75 8.88 -2.60 -12.35
C LEU A 75 8.59 -2.85 -13.84
N ASP A 76 7.81 -1.98 -14.48
CA ASP A 76 7.38 -2.13 -15.88
C ASP A 76 6.73 -3.49 -16.16
N LYS A 77 5.81 -3.93 -15.30
CA LYS A 77 5.10 -5.20 -15.45
C LYS A 77 3.66 -4.98 -15.94
N ALA A 78 3.20 -5.87 -16.84
CA ALA A 78 1.88 -5.76 -17.48
C ALA A 78 0.72 -5.97 -16.49
N TYR A 79 0.88 -6.86 -15.51
CA TYR A 79 -0.09 -7.06 -14.44
C TYR A 79 0.55 -7.72 -13.22
N GLY A 80 -0.20 -7.76 -12.13
CA GLY A 80 0.16 -8.50 -10.93
C GLY A 80 -1.04 -9.17 -10.29
N ILE A 81 -0.81 -9.80 -9.16
CA ILE A 81 -1.81 -10.51 -8.38
C ILE A 81 -1.77 -9.99 -6.94
N VAL A 82 -2.93 -9.59 -6.41
CA VAL A 82 -3.11 -9.46 -4.97
C VAL A 82 -3.64 -10.78 -4.45
N LEU A 83 -2.83 -11.46 -3.65
CA LEU A 83 -3.17 -12.73 -3.03
C LEU A 83 -3.53 -12.52 -1.57
N TYR A 84 -4.76 -12.83 -1.19
CA TYR A 84 -5.23 -12.76 0.19
C TYR A 84 -5.20 -14.12 0.84
N GLU A 85 -4.68 -14.17 2.05
CA GLU A 85 -4.75 -15.31 2.95
C GLU A 85 -5.68 -15.00 4.13
N ASN A 86 -6.66 -15.86 4.37
CA ASN A 86 -7.51 -15.77 5.55
C ASN A 86 -6.73 -16.28 6.78
N LYS A 87 -6.54 -15.43 7.78
CA LYS A 87 -5.82 -15.76 9.02
C LYS A 87 -6.45 -16.90 9.82
N ASN A 88 -7.74 -17.16 9.64
CA ASN A 88 -8.48 -18.13 10.43
C ASN A 88 -8.38 -19.57 9.90
N ASP A 89 -8.41 -19.74 8.57
CA ASP A 89 -8.48 -21.06 7.93
C ASP A 89 -7.49 -21.22 6.76
N GLN A 90 -6.62 -20.21 6.54
CA GLN A 90 -5.57 -20.19 5.52
C GLN A 90 -6.09 -20.32 4.07
N LYS A 91 -7.40 -20.12 3.86
CA LYS A 91 -7.94 -20.05 2.49
C LYS A 91 -7.38 -18.88 1.73
N LEU A 92 -7.26 -19.06 0.41
CA LEU A 92 -6.67 -18.09 -0.49
C LEU A 92 -7.72 -17.50 -1.44
N LYS A 93 -7.59 -16.21 -1.76
CA LYS A 93 -8.28 -15.52 -2.86
C LYS A 93 -7.27 -14.71 -3.64
N ALA A 94 -7.20 -14.92 -4.95
CA ALA A 94 -6.30 -14.19 -5.84
C ALA A 94 -7.09 -13.25 -6.76
N PHE A 95 -6.59 -12.04 -6.94
CA PHE A 95 -7.18 -11.04 -7.83
C PHE A 95 -6.11 -10.51 -8.79
N LYS A 96 -6.35 -10.73 -10.09
CA LYS A 96 -5.51 -10.16 -11.14
C LYS A 96 -5.77 -8.65 -11.25
N VAL A 97 -4.72 -7.87 -11.28
CA VAL A 97 -4.75 -6.40 -11.41
C VAL A 97 -3.88 -6.02 -12.60
N PRO A 98 -4.46 -5.60 -13.72
CA PRO A 98 -3.71 -5.11 -14.87
C PRO A 98 -3.08 -3.75 -14.57
N ARG A 99 -1.93 -3.45 -15.17
CA ARG A 99 -1.33 -2.11 -15.11
C ARG A 99 -2.26 -1.10 -15.78
N SER A 100 -2.46 0.06 -15.14
CA SER A 100 -3.35 1.11 -15.58
C SER A 100 -2.64 2.47 -15.56
N ALA A 101 -2.38 3.03 -16.73
CA ALA A 101 -1.83 4.37 -16.85
C ALA A 101 -2.77 5.44 -16.25
N LYS A 102 -4.10 5.23 -16.33
CA LYS A 102 -5.09 6.13 -15.73
C LYS A 102 -4.95 6.19 -14.21
N GLU A 103 -4.84 5.03 -13.54
CA GLU A 103 -4.69 4.98 -12.08
C GLU A 103 -3.34 5.56 -11.64
N TRP A 104 -2.28 5.28 -12.38
CA TRP A 104 -0.96 5.88 -12.16
C TRP A 104 -1.01 7.40 -12.25
N ASN A 105 -1.56 7.96 -13.32
CA ASN A 105 -1.67 9.40 -13.50
C ASN A 105 -2.53 10.07 -12.40
N THR A 106 -3.58 9.39 -11.95
CA THR A 106 -4.40 9.86 -10.83
C THR A 106 -3.57 9.93 -9.54
N LEU A 107 -2.74 8.92 -9.28
CA LEU A 107 -1.85 8.90 -8.12
C LEU A 107 -0.79 10.02 -8.19
N VAL A 108 -0.11 10.17 -9.34
CA VAL A 108 0.90 11.21 -9.57
C VAL A 108 0.31 12.60 -9.34
N ASN A 109 -0.87 12.87 -9.91
CA ASN A 109 -1.56 14.15 -9.73
C ASN A 109 -1.94 14.40 -8.25
N ARG A 110 -2.31 13.36 -7.52
CA ARG A 110 -2.59 13.47 -6.08
C ARG A 110 -1.32 13.79 -5.29
N CYS A 111 -0.21 13.11 -5.60
CA CYS A 111 1.08 13.39 -4.97
C CYS A 111 1.55 14.82 -5.24
N ALA A 112 1.43 15.32 -6.47
CA ALA A 112 1.77 16.69 -6.82
C ALA A 112 0.97 17.71 -6.01
N LYS A 113 -0.35 17.52 -5.91
CA LYS A 113 -1.21 18.39 -5.09
C LYS A 113 -0.82 18.39 -3.60
N ILE A 114 -0.38 17.25 -3.07
CA ILE A 114 0.09 17.16 -1.67
C ILE A 114 1.42 17.90 -1.51
N GLN A 115 2.34 17.79 -2.47
CA GLN A 115 3.62 18.49 -2.44
C GLN A 115 3.48 20.00 -2.57
N GLU A 116 2.49 20.47 -3.34
CA GLU A 116 2.19 21.90 -3.55
C GLU A 116 1.33 22.49 -2.42
N ALA A 117 0.74 21.66 -1.57
CA ALA A 117 -0.14 22.11 -0.49
C ALA A 117 0.64 22.89 0.57
N VAL A 118 0.22 24.13 0.83
CA VAL A 118 0.79 25.03 1.84
C VAL A 118 0.09 24.93 3.20
N ALA A 119 -1.02 24.20 3.26
CA ALA A 119 -1.81 23.97 4.47
C ALA A 119 -2.38 22.54 4.48
N ILE A 120 -2.71 22.08 5.68
CA ILE A 120 -3.42 20.80 5.85
C ILE A 120 -4.78 20.90 5.17
N PRO A 121 -5.18 19.91 4.33
CA PRO A 121 -6.50 19.93 3.71
C PRO A 121 -7.63 19.95 4.77
N ASP A 122 -8.75 20.56 4.42
CA ASP A 122 -9.96 20.50 5.24
C ASP A 122 -10.30 19.05 5.62
N SER A 123 -10.91 18.87 6.79
CA SER A 123 -11.32 17.56 7.24
C SER A 123 -12.21 16.87 6.21
N CYS A 124 -11.94 15.61 5.96
CA CYS A 124 -12.65 14.87 4.91
C CYS A 124 -14.16 14.74 5.26
N THR A 125 -15.00 14.88 4.24
CA THR A 125 -16.45 14.69 4.33
C THR A 125 -16.86 13.22 4.30
N GLY A 126 -15.90 12.31 4.41
CA GLY A 126 -16.11 10.88 4.40
C GLY A 126 -16.99 10.37 5.56
N PRO A 127 -17.27 9.05 5.59
CA PRO A 127 -18.12 8.47 6.63
C PRO A 127 -17.51 8.66 8.04
N SER A 128 -18.36 8.61 9.08
CA SER A 128 -17.97 8.89 10.47
C SER A 128 -16.85 8.00 11.03
N TRP A 129 -16.65 6.82 10.45
CA TRP A 129 -15.57 5.90 10.81
C TRP A 129 -14.21 6.20 10.12
N CYS A 130 -14.16 7.19 9.22
CA CYS A 130 -12.90 7.59 8.58
C CYS A 130 -12.02 8.32 9.58
N ALA A 131 -10.80 7.82 9.80
CA ALA A 131 -9.85 8.40 10.75
C ALA A 131 -9.53 9.86 10.44
N CYS A 132 -9.44 10.23 9.15
CA CYS A 132 -9.15 11.60 8.74
C CYS A 132 -10.28 12.60 9.04
N ARG A 133 -11.53 12.14 9.22
CA ARG A 133 -12.64 13.00 9.61
C ARG A 133 -12.54 13.48 11.06
N ASN A 134 -11.94 12.67 11.91
CA ASN A 134 -11.80 12.93 13.34
C ASN A 134 -10.41 13.49 13.70
N TYR A 135 -9.58 13.74 12.69
CA TYR A 135 -8.27 14.34 12.92
C TYR A 135 -8.44 15.77 13.42
N LYS A 136 -7.88 16.05 14.58
CA LYS A 136 -7.76 17.40 15.14
C LYS A 136 -6.29 17.79 15.15
N GLU A 137 -6.01 19.01 14.75
CA GLU A 137 -4.65 19.56 14.76
C GLU A 137 -4.13 19.56 16.21
N GLY A 138 -2.97 18.93 16.45
CA GLY A 138 -2.37 18.80 17.79
C GLY A 138 -2.60 17.47 18.52
N GLU A 139 -3.39 16.52 17.97
CA GLU A 139 -3.58 15.18 18.56
C GLU A 139 -2.63 14.12 17.90
N ASP A 140 -1.44 14.50 17.47
CA ASP A 140 -0.47 13.59 16.84
C ASP A 140 0.34 12.73 17.83
N GLY A 141 -0.06 12.71 19.11
CA GLY A 141 0.54 11.84 20.13
C GLY A 141 1.98 12.16 20.51
N ARG A 142 2.50 13.30 20.12
CA ARG A 142 3.76 13.82 20.65
C ARG A 142 3.45 14.56 21.94
N GLU A 143 3.75 13.95 23.07
CA GLU A 143 3.86 14.65 24.34
C GLU A 143 4.90 15.75 24.16
N VAL A 144 4.45 17.00 24.19
CA VAL A 144 5.36 18.15 24.35
C VAL A 144 5.81 18.11 25.80
N ASP A 145 7.05 17.68 26.03
CA ASP A 145 7.69 17.79 27.33
C ASP A 145 7.75 19.28 27.75
N THR A 146 6.69 19.74 28.42
CA THR A 146 6.68 21.01 29.11
C THR A 146 7.36 20.86 30.47
N ASN A 147 8.68 20.65 30.47
CA ASN A 147 9.51 20.74 31.65
C ASN A 147 10.55 21.85 31.45
N GLU A 148 10.09 23.08 31.27
CA GLU A 148 10.90 24.26 31.65
C GLU A 148 10.50 24.66 33.06
N SER A 149 11.25 24.13 34.03
CA SER A 149 11.28 24.58 35.40
C SER A 149 11.73 26.05 35.43
N ILE A 150 10.79 26.90 35.83
CA ILE A 150 11.06 28.28 36.23
C ILE A 150 11.96 28.20 37.46
N GLY A 151 13.25 28.48 37.29
CA GLY A 151 14.15 28.79 38.40
C GLY A 151 13.89 30.21 38.86
N GLU A 152 13.21 30.35 39.97
CA GLU A 152 13.20 31.60 40.71
C GLU A 152 14.56 31.82 41.40
N SER A 153 15.14 32.94 41.07
CA SER A 153 16.33 33.47 41.76
C SER A 153 15.89 34.32 42.93
N GLU A 154 16.37 34.01 44.10
CA GLU A 154 16.71 35.00 45.11
C GLU A 154 18.19 35.36 45.09
#